data_f9103dd70714543a7bab94175928dcab
#
_entry.id   f9103dd70714543a7bab94175928dcab
#
_cell.length_a   1.000
_cell.length_b   1.000
_cell.length_c   1.000
_cell.angle_alpha   90.00
_cell.angle_beta   90.00
_cell.angle_gamma   90.00
#
_symmetry.space_group_name_H-M   'P 1'
#
loop_
_entity.id
_entity.type
_entity.pdbx_description
1 polymer ?
#
loop_
_entity_poly.entity_id
_entity_poly.type
_entity_poly.pdbx_seq_one_letter_code
_entity_poly.pdbx_strand_id
1 'polypeptide(L)'
;MKRLLFPTALVALLLTSSIRTEACTNLIVGKKASTDGSVMCTYNCDGFGFAASLSYHSPGRHAEGEFINVSRNWPGAETAERLIRQVPYTYGVVGLMNDQQVSIVETTWGGRKELRNPEGYLDYFTLMNLTLQRCATAREAIAIMDGLVQEYGYNETGESFAICDKEEAWIMELIGKGPGRKGGVWVALRVPDDCICAYANASRIRQFPQAPKTSRKKKGGKPFCVADEGNCMYAPDVISFAREMGFYEGEDKDFSFREAYGPLDFGAIRYCEARVWSFYRHHTDPAEMDKYLPFLYGNTDVHDHLPLWIKPDKPLSVRDLMNDMRDHYEGTALDMTTDVSAGPWASPYRNQPINFKSSDGTDMFRERPIGCQQSAMTMVCQMRSWLPDAVGGVTYFNLDDASMVAYVPVYCGINRIPEPFRRENNNIREFSTESAFWMNNFVANMVYPRYSAMIGDLREAQSELEDFYAEDQKAVEEKAGQMTPSERTAYLTAKTEGYTDQMMKRWDKLAKLLIVKHNDQIMQPSENGVAVPGKRTSPAYAPAFVDAVKAQTGNRYVKPGQ
;
A
#
# COMPACT_ATOMS: atom_id res chain seq x y z
N MET A 1 56.22 -1.13 -43.68
CA MET A 1 55.06 -0.50 -43.07
C MET A 1 54.01 -1.55 -42.76
N LYS A 2 53.98 -2.04 -41.53
CA LYS A 2 52.98 -3.04 -41.03
C LYS A 2 51.89 -2.27 -40.32
N ARG A 3 50.62 -2.37 -40.82
CA ARG A 3 49.45 -1.86 -40.16
C ARG A 3 49.01 -2.85 -39.09
N LEU A 4 49.05 -2.42 -37.83
CA LEU A 4 48.39 -3.11 -36.72
C LEU A 4 46.88 -2.83 -36.77
N LEU A 5 46.09 -3.89 -36.91
CA LEU A 5 44.65 -3.90 -36.67
C LEU A 5 44.40 -4.12 -35.18
N PHE A 6 43.80 -3.13 -34.51
CA PHE A 6 43.23 -3.30 -33.17
C PHE A 6 41.84 -3.93 -33.30
N PRO A 7 41.50 -4.93 -32.51
CA PRO A 7 40.15 -5.42 -32.46
C PRO A 7 39.32 -4.49 -31.57
N THR A 8 38.27 -3.89 -32.16
CA THR A 8 37.23 -3.13 -31.44
C THR A 8 36.42 -4.12 -30.59
N ALA A 9 36.67 -4.14 -29.28
CA ALA A 9 35.82 -4.84 -28.34
C ALA A 9 34.46 -4.11 -28.26
N LEU A 10 33.42 -4.77 -28.73
CA LEU A 10 32.02 -4.36 -28.60
C LEU A 10 31.63 -4.58 -27.14
N VAL A 11 31.67 -3.51 -26.34
CA VAL A 11 31.10 -3.52 -24.98
C VAL A 11 29.60 -3.48 -25.17
N ALA A 12 28.95 -4.63 -25.05
CA ALA A 12 27.51 -4.74 -24.90
C ALA A 12 27.15 -4.13 -23.56
N LEU A 13 26.65 -2.89 -23.58
CA LEU A 13 25.99 -2.25 -22.44
C LEU A 13 24.69 -3.04 -22.21
N LEU A 14 24.72 -4.00 -21.29
CA LEU A 14 23.51 -4.56 -20.69
C LEU A 14 22.84 -3.43 -19.92
N LEU A 15 21.91 -2.75 -20.57
CA LEU A 15 20.87 -1.96 -19.91
C LEU A 15 20.02 -2.95 -19.09
N THR A 16 20.46 -3.20 -17.86
CA THR A 16 19.56 -3.74 -16.86
C THR A 16 18.50 -2.67 -16.63
N SER A 17 17.37 -2.81 -17.32
CA SER A 17 16.15 -2.16 -16.89
C SER A 17 15.94 -2.60 -15.44
N SER A 18 16.20 -1.70 -14.49
CA SER A 18 15.81 -1.91 -13.11
C SER A 18 14.29 -2.14 -13.12
N ILE A 19 13.91 -3.40 -12.95
CA ILE A 19 12.52 -3.76 -12.67
C ILE A 19 12.21 -3.01 -11.37
N ARG A 20 11.42 -1.94 -11.47
CA ARG A 20 10.82 -1.31 -10.29
C ARG A 20 9.88 -2.36 -9.72
N THR A 21 10.31 -3.05 -8.70
CA THR A 21 9.42 -3.85 -7.86
C THR A 21 8.63 -2.88 -7.01
N GLU A 22 7.61 -2.27 -7.59
CA GLU A 22 6.56 -1.62 -6.81
C GLU A 22 5.87 -2.72 -6.03
N ALA A 23 5.75 -2.56 -4.75
CA ALA A 23 5.20 -3.57 -3.89
C ALA A 23 4.43 -2.89 -2.78
N CYS A 24 3.16 -3.21 -2.66
CA CYS A 24 2.17 -2.51 -1.89
C CYS A 24 1.51 -3.44 -0.86
N THR A 25 0.82 -2.90 0.13
CA THR A 25 0.02 -3.65 1.10
C THR A 25 -1.30 -2.95 1.33
N ASN A 26 -2.39 -3.72 1.30
CA ASN A 26 -3.74 -3.23 1.54
C ASN A 26 -4.45 -4.10 2.58
N LEU A 27 -5.13 -3.43 3.51
CA LEU A 27 -6.01 -4.02 4.52
C LEU A 27 -7.42 -3.49 4.29
N ILE A 28 -8.44 -4.31 4.51
CA ILE A 28 -9.86 -3.96 4.35
C ILE A 28 -10.60 -4.34 5.62
N VAL A 29 -11.49 -3.47 6.09
CA VAL A 29 -12.36 -3.72 7.24
C VAL A 29 -13.80 -3.45 6.83
N GLY A 30 -14.64 -4.49 6.90
CA GLY A 30 -16.08 -4.39 6.68
C GLY A 30 -16.77 -3.59 7.79
N LYS A 31 -17.92 -2.98 7.48
CA LYS A 31 -18.59 -2.04 8.39
C LYS A 31 -19.00 -2.61 9.75
N LYS A 32 -19.22 -3.91 9.87
CA LYS A 32 -19.52 -4.57 11.15
C LYS A 32 -18.27 -5.11 11.85
N ALA A 33 -17.12 -5.12 11.16
CA ALA A 33 -15.82 -5.43 11.72
C ALA A 33 -15.09 -4.17 12.22
N SER A 34 -15.64 -2.99 12.03
CA SER A 34 -15.12 -1.71 12.56
C SER A 34 -15.82 -1.32 13.87
N THR A 35 -15.11 -0.53 14.69
CA THR A 35 -15.62 -0.08 16.02
C THR A 35 -16.77 0.90 15.94
N ASP A 36 -16.93 1.61 14.83
CA ASP A 36 -17.90 2.69 14.65
C ASP A 36 -18.90 2.46 13.51
N GLY A 37 -18.79 1.35 12.78
CA GLY A 37 -19.65 1.05 11.63
C GLY A 37 -19.17 1.65 10.31
N SER A 38 -17.98 2.26 10.26
CA SER A 38 -17.34 2.69 9.01
C SER A 38 -16.80 1.53 8.19
N VAL A 39 -16.68 1.71 6.88
CA VAL A 39 -15.87 0.86 6.02
C VAL A 39 -14.47 1.47 5.95
N MET A 40 -13.42 0.65 6.02
CA MET A 40 -12.05 1.14 5.98
C MET A 40 -11.18 0.31 5.01
N CYS A 41 -10.22 0.98 4.37
CA CYS A 41 -9.15 0.32 3.64
C CYS A 41 -7.83 1.09 3.81
N THR A 42 -6.70 0.41 3.55
CA THR A 42 -5.38 1.01 3.70
C THR A 42 -4.55 0.87 2.44
N TYR A 43 -3.47 1.63 2.34
CA TYR A 43 -2.48 1.51 1.29
C TYR A 43 -1.09 1.93 1.75
N ASN A 44 -0.12 1.02 1.64
CA ASN A 44 1.30 1.38 1.58
C ASN A 44 1.75 1.22 0.13
N CYS A 45 2.19 2.30 -0.49
CA CYS A 45 2.77 2.29 -1.84
C CYS A 45 4.29 2.21 -1.71
N ASP A 46 4.85 1.07 -2.05
CA ASP A 46 6.29 0.83 -1.90
C ASP A 46 7.01 0.94 -3.25
N GLY A 47 8.06 1.75 -3.30
CA GLY A 47 8.89 1.92 -4.50
C GLY A 47 10.19 2.63 -4.18
N PHE A 48 11.32 2.06 -4.60
CA PHE A 48 12.63 2.67 -4.40
C PHE A 48 12.87 3.88 -5.28
N GLY A 49 13.46 4.94 -4.70
CA GLY A 49 13.82 6.15 -5.44
C GLY A 49 12.60 6.90 -6.00
N PHE A 50 11.48 6.83 -5.30
CA PHE A 50 10.21 7.44 -5.64
C PHE A 50 9.69 8.21 -4.43
N ALA A 51 9.39 9.50 -4.61
CA ALA A 51 8.62 10.28 -3.67
C ALA A 51 7.20 10.44 -4.21
N ALA A 52 6.21 9.99 -3.45
CA ALA A 52 4.81 10.17 -3.79
C ALA A 52 4.35 11.62 -3.52
N SER A 53 3.10 11.89 -3.83
CA SER A 53 2.44 13.17 -3.53
C SER A 53 0.94 12.95 -3.44
N LEU A 54 0.24 13.84 -2.75
CA LEU A 54 -1.20 13.86 -2.77
C LEU A 54 -1.69 14.65 -4.00
N SER A 55 -2.67 14.11 -4.71
CA SER A 55 -3.27 14.75 -5.89
C SER A 55 -4.65 15.31 -5.60
N TYR A 56 -5.09 16.29 -6.39
CA TYR A 56 -6.45 16.82 -6.37
C TYR A 56 -6.99 16.97 -7.79
N HIS A 57 -8.18 16.41 -8.02
CA HIS A 57 -8.96 16.63 -9.23
C HIS A 57 -10.26 17.34 -8.83
N SER A 58 -10.48 18.52 -9.36
CA SER A 58 -11.71 19.26 -9.09
C SER A 58 -12.92 18.61 -9.78
N PRO A 59 -14.09 18.58 -9.13
CA PRO A 59 -15.31 18.18 -9.82
C PRO A 59 -15.63 19.14 -10.97
N GLY A 60 -16.27 18.65 -12.03
CA GLY A 60 -16.56 19.50 -13.18
C GLY A 60 -17.56 18.94 -14.15
N ARG A 61 -18.14 19.84 -14.99
CA ARG A 61 -18.96 19.50 -16.15
C ARG A 61 -18.12 19.58 -17.40
N HIS A 62 -18.33 18.66 -18.33
CA HIS A 62 -17.57 18.52 -19.56
C HIS A 62 -18.50 18.61 -20.78
N ALA A 63 -17.95 19.07 -21.90
CA ALA A 63 -18.68 19.17 -23.15
C ALA A 63 -18.92 17.76 -23.76
N GLU A 64 -20.01 17.63 -24.52
CA GLU A 64 -20.26 16.40 -25.26
C GLU A 64 -19.15 16.16 -26.29
N GLY A 65 -18.63 14.92 -26.34
CA GLY A 65 -17.54 14.56 -27.27
C GLY A 65 -16.14 14.98 -26.83
N GLU A 66 -15.97 15.55 -25.63
CA GLU A 66 -14.66 15.86 -25.07
C GLU A 66 -13.84 14.58 -24.82
N PHE A 67 -12.53 14.69 -24.98
CA PHE A 67 -11.56 13.64 -24.69
C PHE A 67 -10.51 14.13 -23.70
N ILE A 68 -10.04 13.22 -22.86
CA ILE A 68 -8.88 13.46 -22.00
C ILE A 68 -7.69 12.65 -22.53
N ASN A 69 -6.52 13.25 -22.55
CA ASN A 69 -5.27 12.56 -22.87
C ASN A 69 -4.68 11.96 -21.59
N VAL A 70 -4.57 10.64 -21.55
CA VAL A 70 -4.00 9.90 -20.42
C VAL A 70 -2.58 9.43 -20.68
N SER A 71 -1.93 9.95 -21.71
CA SER A 71 -0.50 9.70 -21.95
C SER A 71 0.29 10.14 -20.75
N ARG A 72 1.05 9.22 -20.16
CA ARG A 72 1.85 9.52 -18.98
C ARG A 72 3.02 10.41 -19.30
N ASN A 73 3.22 11.44 -18.50
CA ASN A 73 4.46 12.20 -18.41
C ASN A 73 5.49 11.46 -17.53
N TRP A 74 5.80 10.19 -17.85
CA TRP A 74 6.94 9.52 -17.26
C TRP A 74 8.19 9.93 -18.01
N PRO A 75 9.31 10.23 -17.35
CA PRO A 75 10.57 10.44 -18.02
C PRO A 75 10.91 9.25 -18.92
N GLY A 76 11.02 9.48 -20.23
CA GLY A 76 11.30 8.45 -21.23
C GLY A 76 10.10 7.80 -21.91
N ALA A 77 8.86 8.18 -21.59
CA ALA A 77 7.69 7.78 -22.37
C ALA A 77 7.52 8.73 -23.55
N GLU A 78 8.00 8.35 -24.72
CA GLU A 78 7.56 8.93 -25.99
C GLU A 78 6.10 8.52 -26.21
N THR A 79 5.19 9.46 -26.17
CA THR A 79 3.77 9.16 -26.06
C THR A 79 3.05 9.47 -27.33
N ALA A 80 2.59 8.43 -28.00
CA ALA A 80 1.40 8.55 -28.82
C ALA A 80 0.24 9.02 -27.93
N GLU A 81 -0.56 9.96 -28.39
CA GLU A 81 -1.74 10.42 -27.66
C GLU A 81 -2.67 9.25 -27.34
N ARG A 82 -3.02 9.09 -26.05
CA ARG A 82 -3.97 8.09 -25.57
C ARG A 82 -5.23 8.81 -25.11
N LEU A 83 -6.17 8.94 -26.03
CA LEU A 83 -7.40 9.69 -25.82
C LEU A 83 -8.51 8.79 -25.29
N ILE A 84 -9.09 9.16 -24.15
CA ILE A 84 -10.24 8.50 -23.53
C ILE A 84 -11.42 9.48 -23.54
N ARG A 85 -12.60 8.99 -23.91
CA ARG A 85 -13.82 9.82 -23.91
C ARG A 85 -14.12 10.30 -22.51
N GLN A 86 -14.37 11.62 -22.36
CA GLN A 86 -14.78 12.22 -21.10
C GLN A 86 -16.28 11.99 -20.84
N VAL A 87 -16.65 11.90 -19.57
CA VAL A 87 -18.04 11.82 -19.12
C VAL A 87 -18.60 13.22 -18.90
N PRO A 88 -19.95 13.42 -18.96
CA PRO A 88 -20.55 14.76 -18.83
C PRO A 88 -20.28 15.46 -17.47
N TYR A 89 -19.98 14.68 -16.44
CA TYR A 89 -19.65 15.18 -15.11
C TYR A 89 -18.61 14.30 -14.43
N THR A 90 -17.65 14.92 -13.75
CA THR A 90 -16.66 14.23 -12.91
C THR A 90 -16.78 14.66 -11.46
N TYR A 91 -16.65 13.69 -10.54
CA TYR A 91 -16.54 13.93 -9.11
C TYR A 91 -15.17 14.49 -8.72
N GLY A 92 -15.11 15.20 -7.60
CA GLY A 92 -13.86 15.64 -7.00
C GLY A 92 -13.09 14.45 -6.41
N VAL A 93 -11.76 14.43 -6.58
CA VAL A 93 -10.90 13.35 -6.06
C VAL A 93 -9.74 13.95 -5.28
N VAL A 94 -9.55 13.49 -4.05
CA VAL A 94 -8.41 13.82 -3.19
C VAL A 94 -7.59 12.55 -2.97
N GLY A 95 -6.40 12.49 -3.53
CA GLY A 95 -5.60 11.27 -3.51
C GLY A 95 -6.31 10.10 -4.17
N LEU A 96 -6.69 9.10 -3.39
CA LEU A 96 -7.39 7.88 -3.83
C LEU A 96 -8.80 7.75 -3.25
N MET A 97 -9.43 8.87 -2.89
CA MET A 97 -10.82 8.94 -2.43
C MET A 97 -11.55 10.08 -3.13
N ASN A 98 -12.78 9.84 -3.59
CA ASN A 98 -13.61 10.87 -4.19
C ASN A 98 -14.57 11.53 -3.18
N ASP A 99 -15.23 12.61 -3.61
CA ASP A 99 -16.18 13.38 -2.80
C ASP A 99 -17.52 12.67 -2.52
N GLN A 100 -17.69 11.43 -3.02
CA GLN A 100 -18.81 10.52 -2.71
C GLN A 100 -18.40 9.43 -1.70
N GLN A 101 -17.21 9.52 -1.09
CA GLN A 101 -16.62 8.52 -0.20
C GLN A 101 -16.36 7.17 -0.88
N VAL A 102 -16.01 7.15 -2.16
CA VAL A 102 -15.47 5.94 -2.79
C VAL A 102 -13.96 6.02 -2.76
N SER A 103 -13.32 4.96 -2.28
CA SER A 103 -11.86 4.81 -2.28
C SER A 103 -11.46 3.58 -3.09
N ILE A 104 -10.40 3.73 -3.89
CA ILE A 104 -9.80 2.62 -4.64
C ILE A 104 -8.30 2.65 -4.38
N VAL A 105 -7.79 1.53 -3.83
CA VAL A 105 -6.37 1.32 -3.56
C VAL A 105 -5.94 -0.03 -4.15
N GLU A 106 -4.65 -0.26 -4.36
CA GLU A 106 -4.19 -1.41 -5.15
C GLU A 106 -2.94 -2.11 -4.60
N THR A 107 -2.66 -3.29 -5.15
CA THR A 107 -1.33 -3.91 -5.14
C THR A 107 -1.06 -4.63 -6.46
N THR A 108 0.09 -4.34 -7.04
CA THR A 108 0.57 -5.04 -8.24
C THR A 108 1.10 -6.43 -7.89
N TRP A 109 0.73 -7.44 -8.69
CA TRP A 109 1.30 -8.78 -8.64
C TRP A 109 1.79 -9.23 -10.02
N GLY A 110 2.80 -10.12 -10.05
CA GLY A 110 3.47 -10.49 -11.30
C GLY A 110 2.55 -11.15 -12.32
N GLY A 111 1.88 -12.22 -11.93
CA GLY A 111 0.99 -12.99 -12.79
C GLY A 111 1.67 -13.58 -14.02
N ARG A 112 0.86 -13.91 -15.03
CA ARG A 112 1.34 -14.41 -16.33
C ARG A 112 1.94 -13.27 -17.14
N LYS A 113 3.25 -13.24 -17.30
CA LYS A 113 4.00 -12.17 -17.99
C LYS A 113 3.56 -11.95 -19.44
N GLU A 114 3.13 -13.00 -20.12
CA GLU A 114 2.61 -12.98 -21.48
C GLU A 114 1.28 -12.23 -21.63
N LEU A 115 0.60 -11.94 -20.51
CA LEU A 115 -0.66 -11.19 -20.49
C LEU A 115 -0.47 -9.67 -20.35
N ARG A 116 0.76 -9.20 -20.10
CA ARG A 116 1.06 -7.77 -20.15
C ARG A 116 0.86 -7.23 -21.57
N ASN A 117 0.10 -6.15 -21.70
CA ASN A 117 -0.18 -5.52 -22.99
C ASN A 117 0.35 -4.08 -23.08
N PRO A 118 1.58 -3.85 -23.57
CA PRO A 118 2.16 -2.50 -23.67
C PRO A 118 1.33 -1.51 -24.54
N GLU A 119 0.45 -2.02 -25.39
CA GLU A 119 -0.42 -1.21 -26.26
C GLU A 119 -1.67 -0.72 -25.55
N GLY A 120 -2.01 -1.28 -24.36
CA GLY A 120 -3.13 -0.82 -23.55
C GLY A 120 -2.95 0.63 -23.10
N TYR A 121 -4.06 1.37 -22.98
CA TYR A 121 -4.02 2.79 -22.59
C TYR A 121 -3.92 2.97 -21.08
N LEU A 122 -4.42 1.99 -20.31
CA LEU A 122 -4.63 2.10 -18.88
C LEU A 122 -3.56 1.32 -18.10
N ASP A 123 -2.86 2.01 -17.25
CA ASP A 123 -2.18 1.44 -16.09
C ASP A 123 -3.12 1.49 -14.87
N TYR A 124 -2.71 0.84 -13.74
CA TYR A 124 -3.53 0.81 -12.54
C TYR A 124 -3.87 2.20 -12.00
N PHE A 125 -2.91 3.12 -11.99
CA PHE A 125 -3.11 4.46 -11.43
C PHE A 125 -4.07 5.30 -12.28
N THR A 126 -3.93 5.27 -13.60
CA THR A 126 -4.86 5.92 -14.54
C THR A 126 -6.26 5.32 -14.43
N LEU A 127 -6.37 3.98 -14.32
CA LEU A 127 -7.64 3.29 -14.16
C LEU A 127 -8.35 3.71 -12.87
N MET A 128 -7.65 3.72 -11.72
CA MET A 128 -8.21 4.18 -10.44
C MET A 128 -8.69 5.63 -10.51
N ASN A 129 -7.86 6.55 -11.00
CA ASN A 129 -8.20 7.97 -11.07
C ASN A 129 -9.40 8.26 -11.97
N LEU A 130 -9.48 7.64 -13.15
CA LEU A 130 -10.62 7.80 -14.05
C LEU A 130 -11.90 7.21 -13.44
N THR A 131 -11.78 6.10 -12.75
CA THR A 131 -12.91 5.46 -12.09
C THR A 131 -13.44 6.31 -10.94
N LEU A 132 -12.55 6.80 -10.07
CA LEU A 132 -12.93 7.67 -8.94
C LEU A 132 -13.62 8.95 -9.40
N GLN A 133 -13.21 9.53 -10.52
CA GLN A 133 -13.87 10.70 -11.11
C GLN A 133 -15.28 10.40 -11.64
N ARG A 134 -15.70 9.14 -11.79
CA ARG A 134 -16.89 8.72 -12.53
C ARG A 134 -17.89 7.89 -11.73
N CYS A 135 -17.54 7.44 -10.52
CA CYS A 135 -18.37 6.56 -9.68
C CYS A 135 -18.86 7.26 -8.42
N ALA A 136 -20.03 6.86 -7.93
CA ALA A 136 -20.58 7.25 -6.63
C ALA A 136 -20.69 6.06 -5.66
N THR A 137 -20.46 4.83 -6.13
CA THR A 137 -20.51 3.61 -5.31
C THR A 137 -19.43 2.61 -5.75
N ALA A 138 -19.07 1.68 -4.87
CA ALA A 138 -18.11 0.60 -5.17
C ALA A 138 -18.58 -0.26 -6.36
N ARG A 139 -19.87 -0.55 -6.46
CA ARG A 139 -20.44 -1.33 -7.59
C ARG A 139 -20.38 -0.59 -8.91
N GLU A 140 -20.61 0.73 -8.92
CA GLU A 140 -20.40 1.57 -10.10
C GLU A 140 -18.92 1.60 -10.49
N ALA A 141 -18.01 1.69 -9.51
CA ALA A 141 -16.57 1.65 -9.74
C ALA A 141 -16.16 0.37 -10.49
N ILE A 142 -16.59 -0.82 -10.03
CA ILE A 142 -16.31 -2.09 -10.70
C ILE A 142 -16.82 -2.10 -12.14
N ALA A 143 -18.05 -1.62 -12.37
CA ALA A 143 -18.65 -1.56 -13.70
C ALA A 143 -17.90 -0.60 -14.64
N ILE A 144 -17.43 0.54 -14.12
CA ILE A 144 -16.66 1.54 -14.87
C ILE A 144 -15.27 1.01 -15.19
N MET A 145 -14.60 0.35 -14.23
CA MET A 145 -13.29 -0.30 -14.45
C MET A 145 -13.39 -1.35 -15.54
N ASP A 146 -14.42 -2.21 -15.52
CA ASP A 146 -14.67 -3.17 -16.62
C ASP A 146 -14.80 -2.44 -17.96
N GLY A 147 -15.71 -1.46 -18.05
CA GLY A 147 -15.94 -0.72 -19.30
C GLY A 147 -14.67 -0.06 -19.85
N LEU A 148 -13.91 0.60 -18.99
CA LEU A 148 -12.65 1.23 -19.37
C LEU A 148 -11.61 0.21 -19.85
N VAL A 149 -11.43 -0.89 -19.14
CA VAL A 149 -10.45 -1.92 -19.49
C VAL A 149 -10.86 -2.63 -20.80
N GLN A 150 -12.13 -2.97 -20.98
CA GLN A 150 -12.59 -3.64 -22.21
C GLN A 150 -12.47 -2.73 -23.45
N GLU A 151 -12.67 -1.41 -23.29
CA GLU A 151 -12.60 -0.46 -24.42
C GLU A 151 -11.16 -0.03 -24.74
N TYR A 152 -10.33 0.25 -23.71
CA TYR A 152 -9.02 0.89 -23.89
C TYR A 152 -7.83 -0.04 -23.64
N GLY A 153 -8.03 -1.21 -23.03
CA GLY A 153 -6.99 -2.17 -22.69
C GLY A 153 -6.19 -1.79 -21.45
N TYR A 154 -5.65 -2.80 -20.77
CA TYR A 154 -4.84 -2.69 -19.57
C TYR A 154 -3.38 -3.04 -19.89
N ASN A 155 -2.41 -2.20 -19.48
CA ASN A 155 -1.03 -2.29 -19.95
C ASN A 155 -0.01 -2.82 -18.92
N GLU A 156 -0.44 -3.05 -17.69
CA GLU A 156 0.44 -3.56 -16.63
C GLU A 156 0.29 -5.07 -16.42
N THR A 157 0.97 -5.59 -15.39
CA THR A 157 0.83 -6.97 -14.91
C THR A 157 -0.49 -7.16 -14.15
N GLY A 158 -0.63 -8.23 -13.36
CA GLY A 158 -1.83 -8.43 -12.56
C GLY A 158 -1.96 -7.42 -11.43
N GLU A 159 -3.19 -7.08 -11.07
CA GLU A 159 -3.54 -6.09 -10.06
C GLU A 159 -4.64 -6.58 -9.14
N SER A 160 -4.52 -6.30 -7.84
CA SER A 160 -5.60 -6.43 -6.87
C SER A 160 -6.01 -5.04 -6.39
N PHE A 161 -7.33 -4.78 -6.38
CA PHE A 161 -7.90 -3.51 -5.92
C PHE A 161 -8.78 -3.75 -4.69
N ALA A 162 -8.65 -2.91 -3.65
CA ALA A 162 -9.74 -2.68 -2.72
C ALA A 162 -10.59 -1.54 -3.27
N ILE A 163 -11.87 -1.81 -3.43
CA ILE A 163 -12.87 -0.85 -3.91
C ILE A 163 -13.90 -0.71 -2.79
N CYS A 164 -13.87 0.41 -2.10
CA CYS A 164 -14.65 0.62 -0.89
C CYS A 164 -15.51 1.87 -1.02
N ASP A 165 -16.72 1.80 -0.50
CA ASP A 165 -17.57 2.95 -0.26
C ASP A 165 -18.09 2.94 1.20
N LYS A 166 -18.95 3.88 1.55
CA LYS A 166 -19.51 4.00 2.91
C LYS A 166 -20.43 2.85 3.33
N GLU A 167 -20.76 1.92 2.44
CA GLU A 167 -21.68 0.80 2.71
C GLU A 167 -21.02 -0.57 2.57
N GLU A 168 -20.05 -0.73 1.66
CA GLU A 168 -19.46 -2.02 1.36
C GLU A 168 -18.03 -1.94 0.87
N ALA A 169 -17.30 -3.06 1.01
CA ALA A 169 -15.94 -3.23 0.54
C ALA A 169 -15.82 -4.42 -0.40
N TRP A 170 -14.97 -4.29 -1.41
CA TRP A 170 -14.71 -5.30 -2.44
C TRP A 170 -13.21 -5.53 -2.61
N ILE A 171 -12.84 -6.78 -2.90
CA ILE A 171 -11.56 -7.13 -3.51
C ILE A 171 -11.80 -7.48 -4.97
N MET A 172 -11.08 -6.81 -5.90
CA MET A 172 -11.13 -7.10 -7.32
C MET A 172 -9.73 -7.45 -7.82
N GLU A 173 -9.59 -8.56 -8.52
CA GLU A 173 -8.35 -8.94 -9.19
C GLU A 173 -8.51 -8.91 -10.70
N LEU A 174 -7.52 -8.29 -11.38
CA LEU A 174 -7.56 -8.00 -12.80
C LEU A 174 -6.20 -8.27 -13.46
N ILE A 175 -6.21 -8.77 -14.68
CA ILE A 175 -5.03 -8.88 -15.55
C ILE A 175 -5.42 -8.67 -17.01
N GLY A 176 -4.49 -8.13 -17.81
CA GLY A 176 -4.68 -7.93 -19.25
C GLY A 176 -4.79 -9.23 -20.04
N LYS A 177 -5.01 -9.12 -21.35
CA LYS A 177 -5.13 -10.27 -22.28
C LYS A 177 -3.93 -10.47 -23.19
N GLY A 178 -2.84 -9.71 -22.98
CA GLY A 178 -1.61 -9.78 -23.76
C GLY A 178 -1.63 -8.92 -25.02
N PRO A 179 -0.48 -8.83 -25.73
CA PRO A 179 -0.30 -8.00 -26.91
C PRO A 179 -1.30 -8.31 -28.01
N GLY A 180 -1.75 -7.27 -28.74
CA GLY A 180 -2.71 -7.40 -29.83
C GLY A 180 -4.14 -7.71 -29.40
N ARG A 181 -4.46 -7.79 -28.11
CA ARG A 181 -5.79 -8.04 -27.57
C ARG A 181 -6.23 -6.90 -26.67
N LYS A 182 -7.46 -6.44 -26.85
CA LYS A 182 -8.09 -5.47 -25.94
C LYS A 182 -8.75 -6.17 -24.75
N GLY A 183 -8.96 -5.43 -23.68
CA GLY A 183 -9.67 -5.89 -22.52
C GLY A 183 -8.77 -6.51 -21.45
N GLY A 184 -9.43 -7.06 -20.46
CA GLY A 184 -8.83 -7.77 -19.34
C GLY A 184 -9.79 -8.84 -18.81
N VAL A 185 -9.29 -9.75 -18.03
CA VAL A 185 -10.08 -10.70 -17.23
C VAL A 185 -9.98 -10.32 -15.76
N TRP A 186 -11.08 -10.47 -15.04
CA TRP A 186 -11.16 -10.03 -13.66
C TRP A 186 -12.25 -10.77 -12.88
N VAL A 187 -12.10 -10.78 -11.57
CA VAL A 187 -13.10 -11.22 -10.58
C VAL A 187 -13.14 -10.22 -9.44
N ALA A 188 -14.33 -9.83 -9.00
CA ALA A 188 -14.56 -8.99 -7.83
C ALA A 188 -15.47 -9.71 -6.84
N LEU A 189 -15.05 -9.75 -5.56
CA LEU A 189 -15.80 -10.37 -4.47
C LEU A 189 -16.05 -9.31 -3.37
N ARG A 190 -17.30 -9.24 -2.91
CA ARG A 190 -17.67 -8.41 -1.77
C ARG A 190 -17.12 -9.02 -0.49
N VAL A 191 -16.36 -8.25 0.27
CA VAL A 191 -15.91 -8.64 1.61
C VAL A 191 -17.13 -8.65 2.55
N PRO A 192 -17.37 -9.72 3.31
CA PRO A 192 -18.46 -9.75 4.27
C PRO A 192 -18.34 -8.62 5.30
N ASP A 193 -19.48 -8.02 5.69
CA ASP A 193 -19.49 -6.86 6.58
C ASP A 193 -18.78 -7.09 7.92
N ASP A 194 -18.80 -8.31 8.45
CA ASP A 194 -18.21 -8.69 9.74
C ASP A 194 -16.81 -9.30 9.62
N CYS A 195 -16.17 -9.13 8.44
CA CYS A 195 -14.86 -9.66 8.15
C CYS A 195 -13.83 -8.55 7.88
N ILE A 196 -12.57 -8.95 8.05
CA ILE A 196 -11.40 -8.24 7.57
C ILE A 196 -10.75 -9.03 6.44
N CYS A 197 -10.14 -8.32 5.49
CA CYS A 197 -9.43 -8.89 4.35
C CYS A 197 -8.10 -8.18 4.18
N ALA A 198 -7.07 -8.88 3.73
CA ALA A 198 -5.79 -8.29 3.41
C ALA A 198 -5.22 -8.91 2.14
N TYR A 199 -4.46 -8.13 1.41
CA TYR A 199 -3.68 -8.61 0.29
C TYR A 199 -2.43 -7.76 0.09
N ALA A 200 -1.45 -8.38 -0.51
CA ALA A 200 -0.19 -7.77 -0.88
C ALA A 200 0.13 -8.23 -2.32
N ASN A 201 1.32 -8.11 -2.79
CA ASN A 201 1.70 -8.35 -4.20
C ASN A 201 1.55 -9.82 -4.66
N ALA A 202 0.41 -10.44 -4.38
CA ALA A 202 0.03 -11.78 -4.83
C ALA A 202 -1.47 -11.85 -5.06
N SER A 203 -1.90 -12.55 -6.11
CA SER A 203 -3.31 -12.86 -6.34
C SER A 203 -3.83 -13.77 -5.22
N ARG A 204 -5.03 -13.54 -4.71
CA ARG A 204 -5.62 -14.27 -3.58
C ARG A 204 -6.97 -14.91 -3.88
N ILE A 205 -7.69 -14.42 -4.90
CA ILE A 205 -8.99 -14.99 -5.29
C ILE A 205 -8.75 -16.36 -5.95
N ARG A 206 -9.27 -17.41 -5.34
CA ARG A 206 -9.23 -18.77 -5.86
C ARG A 206 -10.53 -19.11 -6.58
N GLN A 207 -11.29 -20.05 -6.04
CA GLN A 207 -12.65 -20.34 -6.51
C GLN A 207 -13.59 -19.19 -6.13
N PHE A 208 -14.58 -18.95 -6.96
CA PHE A 208 -15.57 -17.91 -6.74
C PHE A 208 -16.97 -18.37 -7.22
N PRO A 209 -18.05 -17.81 -6.68
CA PRO A 209 -19.41 -18.11 -7.11
C PRO A 209 -19.60 -17.79 -8.60
N GLN A 210 -20.21 -18.73 -9.33
CA GLN A 210 -20.43 -18.57 -10.76
C GLN A 210 -21.91 -18.43 -11.09
N ALA A 211 -22.21 -17.47 -11.96
CA ALA A 211 -23.56 -17.29 -12.50
C ALA A 211 -24.00 -18.50 -13.36
N PRO A 212 -25.28 -18.87 -13.33
CA PRO A 212 -25.81 -19.90 -14.22
C PRO A 212 -25.49 -19.61 -15.70
N LYS A 213 -25.12 -20.63 -16.47
CA LYS A 213 -24.77 -20.51 -17.91
C LYS A 213 -25.84 -19.78 -18.74
N THR A 214 -27.11 -19.93 -18.36
CA THR A 214 -28.26 -19.27 -19.00
C THR A 214 -28.32 -17.77 -18.79
N SER A 215 -27.72 -17.24 -17.74
CA SER A 215 -27.69 -15.78 -17.45
C SER A 215 -26.55 -15.05 -18.15
N ARG A 216 -25.51 -15.76 -18.59
CA ARG A 216 -24.31 -15.21 -19.25
C ARG A 216 -24.55 -14.67 -20.67
N LYS A 217 -25.72 -14.97 -21.32
CA LYS A 217 -26.02 -14.65 -22.74
C LYS A 217 -27.26 -13.80 -22.96
N LYS A 218 -27.78 -13.09 -21.97
CA LYS A 218 -28.95 -12.21 -22.19
C LYS A 218 -28.56 -11.00 -23.05
N LYS A 219 -29.15 -10.93 -24.27
CA LYS A 219 -29.07 -9.77 -25.16
C LYS A 219 -29.59 -8.52 -24.42
N GLY A 220 -28.73 -7.51 -24.18
CA GLY A 220 -29.06 -6.32 -23.38
C GLY A 220 -28.80 -6.46 -21.86
N GLY A 221 -28.17 -7.55 -21.40
CA GLY A 221 -27.68 -7.70 -20.02
C GLY A 221 -26.40 -6.88 -19.73
N LYS A 222 -25.97 -6.90 -18.47
CA LYS A 222 -24.70 -6.29 -18.06
C LYS A 222 -23.53 -6.90 -18.86
N PRO A 223 -22.50 -6.15 -19.17
CA PRO A 223 -21.33 -6.64 -19.92
C PRO A 223 -20.51 -7.68 -19.13
N PHE A 224 -20.76 -7.85 -17.83
CA PHE A 224 -20.12 -8.79 -16.93
C PHE A 224 -21.14 -9.72 -16.24
N CYS A 225 -20.64 -10.83 -15.68
CA CYS A 225 -21.46 -11.77 -14.92
C CYS A 225 -21.66 -11.30 -13.49
N VAL A 226 -22.83 -11.61 -12.92
CA VAL A 226 -23.18 -11.34 -11.51
C VAL A 226 -23.68 -12.65 -10.90
N ALA A 227 -23.14 -13.03 -9.75
CA ALA A 227 -23.48 -14.23 -8.99
C ALA A 227 -23.63 -13.91 -7.50
N ASP A 228 -24.02 -14.92 -6.70
CA ASP A 228 -24.11 -14.81 -5.25
C ASP A 228 -24.91 -13.57 -4.80
N GLU A 229 -26.14 -13.47 -5.29
CA GLU A 229 -27.05 -12.34 -4.97
C GLU A 229 -26.43 -10.95 -5.19
N GLY A 230 -25.39 -10.87 -6.03
CA GLY A 230 -24.67 -9.64 -6.34
C GLY A 230 -23.38 -9.44 -5.53
N ASN A 231 -22.93 -10.41 -4.74
CA ASN A 231 -21.67 -10.36 -4.00
C ASN A 231 -20.46 -10.85 -4.80
N CYS A 232 -20.69 -11.34 -6.02
CA CYS A 232 -19.63 -11.72 -6.95
C CYS A 232 -19.92 -11.15 -8.34
N MET A 233 -18.93 -10.47 -8.92
CA MET A 233 -18.93 -9.97 -10.29
C MET A 233 -17.66 -10.43 -11.00
N TYR A 234 -17.73 -10.74 -12.31
CA TYR A 234 -16.56 -11.21 -13.05
C TYR A 234 -16.69 -11.06 -14.56
N ALA A 235 -15.57 -11.01 -15.26
CA ALA A 235 -15.52 -10.96 -16.72
C ALA A 235 -16.13 -12.25 -17.32
N PRO A 236 -17.03 -12.15 -18.33
CA PRO A 236 -17.76 -13.30 -18.84
C PRO A 236 -16.87 -14.40 -19.42
N ASP A 237 -15.69 -14.03 -19.88
CA ASP A 237 -14.71 -14.90 -20.52
C ASP A 237 -13.55 -15.33 -19.62
N VAL A 238 -13.59 -14.99 -18.30
CA VAL A 238 -12.49 -15.28 -17.38
C VAL A 238 -12.06 -16.76 -17.37
N ILE A 239 -12.98 -17.69 -17.53
CA ILE A 239 -12.67 -19.14 -17.57
C ILE A 239 -12.31 -19.59 -18.99
N SER A 240 -13.10 -19.15 -20.01
CA SER A 240 -12.85 -19.56 -21.39
C SER A 240 -11.52 -19.01 -21.93
N PHE A 241 -11.12 -17.80 -21.52
CA PHE A 241 -9.84 -17.23 -21.88
C PHE A 241 -8.68 -17.99 -21.22
N ALA A 242 -8.80 -18.42 -19.97
CA ALA A 242 -7.79 -19.28 -19.33
C ALA A 242 -7.59 -20.59 -20.08
N ARG A 243 -8.67 -21.21 -20.57
CA ARG A 243 -8.59 -22.41 -21.41
C ARG A 243 -7.96 -22.15 -22.76
N GLU A 244 -8.34 -21.05 -23.43
CA GLU A 244 -7.73 -20.62 -24.70
C GLU A 244 -6.20 -20.47 -24.59
N MET A 245 -5.76 -19.91 -23.48
CA MET A 245 -4.34 -19.67 -23.20
C MET A 245 -3.59 -20.90 -22.66
N GLY A 246 -4.28 -22.02 -22.43
CA GLY A 246 -3.71 -23.22 -21.84
C GLY A 246 -3.33 -23.10 -20.36
N PHE A 247 -3.90 -22.14 -19.64
CA PHE A 247 -3.65 -21.94 -18.20
C PHE A 247 -4.57 -22.78 -17.32
N TYR A 248 -5.63 -23.34 -17.88
CA TYR A 248 -6.61 -24.14 -17.18
C TYR A 248 -7.23 -25.21 -18.06
N GLU A 249 -7.26 -26.43 -17.52
CA GLU A 249 -7.98 -27.57 -18.08
C GLU A 249 -8.85 -28.17 -16.96
N GLY A 250 -10.15 -28.10 -17.06
CA GLY A 250 -11.03 -28.62 -16.01
C GLY A 250 -12.47 -28.13 -16.14
N GLU A 251 -13.30 -28.47 -15.15
CA GLU A 251 -14.69 -28.02 -15.09
C GLU A 251 -14.77 -26.59 -14.54
N ASP A 252 -15.76 -25.80 -15.01
CA ASP A 252 -15.92 -24.40 -14.59
C ASP A 252 -15.98 -24.26 -13.06
N LYS A 253 -16.63 -25.18 -12.35
CA LYS A 253 -16.81 -25.16 -10.89
C LYS A 253 -15.50 -25.22 -10.09
N ASP A 254 -14.46 -25.83 -10.69
CA ASP A 254 -13.16 -26.05 -10.04
C ASP A 254 -12.14 -24.96 -10.43
N PHE A 255 -12.56 -23.98 -11.24
CA PHE A 255 -11.70 -22.92 -11.70
C PHE A 255 -11.23 -22.02 -10.54
N SER A 256 -9.91 -21.80 -10.46
CA SER A 256 -9.26 -20.87 -9.55
C SER A 256 -8.62 -19.74 -10.34
N PHE A 257 -9.03 -18.48 -10.06
CA PHE A 257 -8.48 -17.31 -10.73
C PHE A 257 -6.97 -17.20 -10.48
N ARG A 258 -6.55 -17.32 -9.22
CA ARG A 258 -5.12 -17.26 -8.83
C ARG A 258 -4.27 -18.32 -9.55
N GLU A 259 -4.70 -19.57 -9.52
CA GLU A 259 -3.90 -20.65 -10.12
C GLU A 259 -3.80 -20.49 -11.66
N ALA A 260 -4.82 -19.95 -12.30
CA ALA A 260 -4.80 -19.68 -13.73
C ALA A 260 -3.92 -18.48 -14.10
N TYR A 261 -4.05 -17.36 -13.38
CA TYR A 261 -3.52 -16.07 -13.79
C TYR A 261 -2.34 -15.55 -12.97
N GLY A 262 -2.26 -15.91 -11.70
CA GLY A 262 -1.23 -15.45 -10.75
C GLY A 262 -0.80 -16.54 -9.77
N PRO A 263 -0.31 -17.73 -10.24
CA PRO A 263 0.10 -18.80 -9.35
C PRO A 263 1.23 -18.32 -8.42
N LEU A 264 1.18 -18.78 -7.16
CA LEU A 264 2.14 -18.39 -6.15
C LEU A 264 3.52 -19.00 -6.45
N ASP A 265 4.55 -18.17 -6.33
CA ASP A 265 5.94 -18.61 -6.20
C ASP A 265 6.45 -18.38 -4.77
N PHE A 266 7.70 -18.70 -4.50
CA PHE A 266 8.34 -18.49 -3.19
C PHE A 266 8.22 -17.02 -2.74
N GLY A 267 8.45 -16.07 -3.66
CA GLY A 267 8.38 -14.64 -3.34
C GLY A 267 6.95 -14.20 -2.96
N ALA A 268 5.96 -14.68 -3.70
CA ALA A 268 4.55 -14.42 -3.39
C ALA A 268 4.15 -15.00 -2.02
N ILE A 269 4.63 -16.19 -1.67
CA ILE A 269 4.37 -16.79 -0.35
C ILE A 269 5.10 -16.01 0.73
N ARG A 270 6.43 -15.88 0.62
CA ARG A 270 7.28 -15.37 1.70
C ARG A 270 7.19 -13.87 1.91
N TYR A 271 7.07 -13.10 0.83
CA TYR A 271 7.05 -11.63 0.94
C TYR A 271 5.64 -11.04 0.94
N CYS A 272 4.64 -11.79 0.43
CA CYS A 272 3.29 -11.26 0.29
C CYS A 272 2.31 -11.92 1.27
N GLU A 273 2.14 -13.25 1.20
CA GLU A 273 1.23 -13.95 2.13
C GLU A 273 1.65 -13.81 3.61
N ALA A 274 2.96 -13.65 3.91
CA ALA A 274 3.42 -13.39 5.27
C ALA A 274 2.88 -12.07 5.85
N ARG A 275 2.73 -11.01 5.04
CA ARG A 275 2.12 -9.75 5.48
C ARG A 275 0.64 -9.91 5.79
N VAL A 276 -0.07 -10.69 4.98
CA VAL A 276 -1.48 -11.03 5.22
C VAL A 276 -1.62 -11.86 6.50
N TRP A 277 -0.75 -12.85 6.70
CA TRP A 277 -0.70 -13.67 7.89
C TRP A 277 -0.50 -12.83 9.15
N SER A 278 0.43 -11.86 9.12
CA SER A 278 0.70 -11.00 10.26
C SER A 278 -0.53 -10.19 10.65
N PHE A 279 -1.18 -9.54 9.68
CA PHE A 279 -2.41 -8.79 9.92
C PHE A 279 -3.51 -9.68 10.53
N TYR A 280 -3.75 -10.87 9.97
CA TYR A 280 -4.77 -11.76 10.52
C TYR A 280 -4.42 -12.26 11.92
N ARG A 281 -3.15 -12.54 12.16
CA ARG A 281 -2.65 -13.01 13.45
C ARG A 281 -2.82 -11.97 14.57
N HIS A 282 -2.76 -10.67 14.25
CA HIS A 282 -3.01 -9.60 15.22
C HIS A 282 -4.47 -9.54 15.67
N HIS A 283 -5.40 -10.04 14.85
CA HIS A 283 -6.83 -9.85 15.04
C HIS A 283 -7.63 -11.13 15.27
N THR A 284 -6.95 -12.25 15.46
CA THR A 284 -7.56 -13.55 15.83
C THR A 284 -6.64 -14.31 16.77
N ASP A 285 -7.08 -15.46 17.29
CA ASP A 285 -6.20 -16.33 18.08
C ASP A 285 -4.92 -16.63 17.28
N PRO A 286 -3.73 -16.24 17.80
CA PRO A 286 -2.46 -16.50 17.15
C PRO A 286 -2.25 -17.96 16.72
N ALA A 287 -2.74 -18.94 17.52
CA ALA A 287 -2.58 -20.35 17.21
C ALA A 287 -3.31 -20.74 15.91
N GLU A 288 -4.43 -20.07 15.58
CA GLU A 288 -5.16 -20.29 14.32
C GLU A 288 -4.37 -19.83 13.10
N MET A 289 -3.51 -18.85 13.25
CA MET A 289 -2.67 -18.35 12.15
C MET A 289 -1.31 -19.05 12.11
N ASP A 290 -0.73 -19.39 13.26
CA ASP A 290 0.60 -20.03 13.34
C ASP A 290 0.64 -21.42 12.68
N LYS A 291 -0.49 -22.07 12.48
CA LYS A 291 -0.60 -23.31 11.67
C LYS A 291 -0.18 -23.13 10.20
N TYR A 292 -0.19 -21.89 9.67
CA TYR A 292 0.25 -21.56 8.31
C TYR A 292 1.75 -21.28 8.19
N LEU A 293 2.51 -21.25 9.29
CA LEU A 293 3.97 -21.00 9.26
C LEU A 293 4.73 -21.96 8.34
N PRO A 294 4.44 -23.28 8.29
CA PRO A 294 5.09 -24.18 7.33
C PRO A 294 4.89 -23.75 5.87
N PHE A 295 3.69 -23.30 5.51
CA PHE A 295 3.39 -22.72 4.18
C PHE A 295 4.22 -21.45 3.94
N LEU A 296 4.26 -20.52 4.91
CA LEU A 296 5.01 -19.27 4.81
C LEU A 296 6.53 -19.49 4.72
N TYR A 297 7.06 -20.59 5.27
CA TYR A 297 8.47 -20.97 5.12
C TYR A 297 8.80 -21.56 3.73
N GLY A 298 7.81 -21.62 2.83
CA GLY A 298 8.00 -22.12 1.48
C GLY A 298 7.95 -23.65 1.37
N ASN A 299 7.37 -24.33 2.36
CA ASN A 299 7.08 -25.75 2.26
C ASN A 299 5.94 -25.95 1.25
N THR A 300 6.28 -26.27 0.01
CA THR A 300 5.34 -26.41 -1.11
C THR A 300 4.43 -27.63 -1.02
N ASP A 301 4.72 -28.59 -0.12
CA ASP A 301 3.85 -29.76 0.12
C ASP A 301 2.65 -29.41 1.00
N VAL A 302 2.61 -28.21 1.60
CA VAL A 302 1.49 -27.74 2.40
C VAL A 302 0.46 -27.07 1.49
N HIS A 303 -0.70 -27.71 1.34
CA HIS A 303 -1.82 -27.19 0.54
C HIS A 303 -2.75 -26.22 1.28
N ASP A 304 -2.46 -25.92 2.55
CA ASP A 304 -3.25 -25.03 3.38
C ASP A 304 -2.90 -23.57 3.09
N HIS A 305 -3.72 -22.94 2.28
CA HIS A 305 -3.61 -21.52 1.95
C HIS A 305 -4.35 -20.67 2.97
N LEU A 306 -3.83 -19.46 3.23
CA LEU A 306 -4.54 -18.48 4.06
C LEU A 306 -5.95 -18.19 3.51
N PRO A 307 -6.95 -18.02 4.39
CA PRO A 307 -8.30 -17.64 3.97
C PRO A 307 -8.28 -16.26 3.30
N LEU A 308 -9.23 -16.01 2.39
CA LEU A 308 -9.31 -14.71 1.70
C LEU A 308 -9.68 -13.57 2.67
N TRP A 309 -10.53 -13.86 3.66
CA TRP A 309 -10.92 -12.98 4.77
C TRP A 309 -11.14 -13.80 6.02
N ILE A 310 -11.14 -13.12 7.16
CA ILE A 310 -11.45 -13.70 8.47
C ILE A 310 -12.39 -12.79 9.24
N LYS A 311 -13.09 -13.35 10.23
CA LYS A 311 -13.81 -12.58 11.21
C LYS A 311 -12.85 -12.24 12.36
N PRO A 312 -12.62 -10.95 12.68
CA PRO A 312 -11.74 -10.59 13.78
C PRO A 312 -12.39 -10.86 15.13
N ASP A 313 -11.57 -11.12 16.15
CA ASP A 313 -12.04 -11.34 17.54
C ASP A 313 -12.65 -10.07 18.15
N LYS A 314 -12.21 -8.92 17.70
CA LYS A 314 -12.72 -7.60 18.12
C LYS A 314 -12.83 -6.67 16.91
N PRO A 315 -13.81 -5.77 16.90
CA PRO A 315 -13.87 -4.73 15.88
C PRO A 315 -12.62 -3.84 15.88
N LEU A 316 -12.19 -3.40 14.70
CA LEU A 316 -10.99 -2.59 14.50
C LEU A 316 -11.33 -1.10 14.41
N SER A 317 -10.46 -0.28 14.99
CA SER A 317 -10.47 1.18 14.83
C SER A 317 -9.49 1.63 13.74
N VAL A 318 -9.59 2.91 13.36
CA VAL A 318 -8.57 3.57 12.49
C VAL A 318 -7.18 3.45 13.10
N ARG A 319 -7.04 3.57 14.44
CA ARG A 319 -5.76 3.46 15.14
C ARG A 319 -5.17 2.05 15.03
N ASP A 320 -6.00 1.02 15.07
CA ASP A 320 -5.53 -0.36 14.89
C ASP A 320 -4.93 -0.52 13.49
N LEU A 321 -5.61 -0.03 12.43
CA LEU A 321 -5.07 -0.06 11.07
C LEU A 321 -3.78 0.77 10.91
N MET A 322 -3.66 1.94 11.55
CA MET A 322 -2.40 2.69 11.56
C MET A 322 -1.26 1.88 12.17
N ASN A 323 -1.54 1.13 13.23
CA ASN A 323 -0.54 0.26 13.87
C ASN A 323 -0.19 -0.94 13.00
N ASP A 324 -1.19 -1.58 12.37
CA ASP A 324 -0.96 -2.71 11.45
C ASP A 324 -0.12 -2.31 10.24
N MET A 325 -0.31 -1.07 9.73
CA MET A 325 0.53 -0.56 8.63
C MET A 325 1.99 -0.30 9.03
N ARG A 326 2.29 -0.30 10.35
CA ARG A 326 3.63 -0.13 10.94
C ARG A 326 4.32 -1.44 11.30
N ASP A 327 3.69 -2.58 11.05
CA ASP A 327 4.12 -3.91 11.50
C ASP A 327 5.43 -4.38 10.84
N HIS A 328 6.31 -5.01 11.66
CA HIS A 328 7.54 -5.68 11.24
C HIS A 328 7.60 -7.10 11.80
N TYR A 329 6.45 -7.73 11.98
CA TYR A 329 6.29 -9.06 12.55
C TYR A 329 6.67 -9.16 14.05
N GLU A 330 6.70 -8.05 14.79
CA GLU A 330 7.10 -8.00 16.18
C GLU A 330 6.31 -9.01 17.05
N GLY A 331 7.02 -9.75 17.87
CA GLY A 331 6.43 -10.77 18.76
C GLY A 331 5.97 -12.05 18.06
N THR A 332 6.38 -12.28 16.82
CA THR A 332 6.05 -13.49 16.05
C THR A 332 7.27 -14.33 15.72
N ALA A 333 7.06 -15.49 15.08
CA ALA A 333 8.15 -16.32 14.55
C ALA A 333 8.96 -15.64 13.40
N LEU A 334 8.45 -14.53 12.85
CA LEU A 334 9.08 -13.76 11.77
C LEU A 334 9.64 -12.42 12.28
N ASP A 335 9.69 -12.20 13.58
CA ASP A 335 10.11 -10.94 14.21
C ASP A 335 11.48 -10.47 13.70
N MET A 336 11.49 -9.32 13.05
CA MET A 336 12.69 -8.76 12.44
C MET A 336 13.62 -8.02 13.42
N THR A 337 13.25 -7.95 14.71
CA THR A 337 14.02 -7.23 15.73
C THR A 337 14.90 -8.14 16.60
N THR A 338 14.76 -9.46 16.49
CA THR A 338 15.28 -10.42 17.47
C THR A 338 16.56 -11.15 17.07
N ASP A 339 16.87 -11.26 15.78
CA ASP A 339 18.06 -11.96 15.29
C ASP A 339 19.27 -11.04 15.07
N VAL A 340 20.43 -11.64 14.76
CA VAL A 340 21.68 -10.89 14.55
C VAL A 340 21.61 -9.88 13.39
N SER A 341 20.74 -10.10 12.41
CA SER A 341 20.58 -9.20 11.26
C SER A 341 19.88 -7.88 11.64
N ALA A 342 19.25 -7.82 12.84
CA ALA A 342 18.72 -6.60 13.43
C ALA A 342 19.82 -5.65 13.94
N GLY A 343 21.06 -6.14 13.99
CA GLY A 343 22.23 -5.35 14.39
C GLY A 343 22.23 -4.95 15.88
N PRO A 344 23.10 -4.00 16.24
CA PRO A 344 23.29 -3.63 17.65
C PRO A 344 22.07 -2.96 18.30
N TRP A 345 21.14 -2.45 17.51
CA TRP A 345 20.00 -1.65 17.98
C TRP A 345 18.64 -2.27 17.67
N ALA A 346 18.60 -3.59 17.49
CA ALA A 346 17.36 -4.34 17.21
C ALA A 346 16.49 -3.69 16.12
N SER A 347 17.12 -3.25 15.01
CA SER A 347 16.40 -2.59 13.92
C SER A 347 15.67 -3.60 13.04
N PRO A 348 14.37 -3.43 12.76
CA PRO A 348 13.65 -4.26 11.80
C PRO A 348 14.04 -3.95 10.35
N TYR A 349 14.75 -2.86 10.12
CA TYR A 349 15.13 -2.39 8.79
C TYR A 349 16.34 -3.12 8.25
N ARG A 350 16.25 -3.60 7.02
CA ARG A 350 17.30 -4.37 6.35
C ARG A 350 17.81 -3.64 5.12
N ASN A 351 19.12 -3.73 4.90
CA ASN A 351 19.73 -3.22 3.68
C ASN A 351 19.32 -4.06 2.46
N GLN A 352 19.39 -3.45 1.28
CA GLN A 352 19.26 -4.16 0.01
C GLN A 352 20.55 -4.98 -0.29
N PRO A 353 20.46 -6.06 -1.07
CA PRO A 353 19.27 -6.59 -1.74
C PRO A 353 18.39 -7.47 -0.84
N ILE A 354 17.17 -7.78 -1.30
CA ILE A 354 16.25 -8.69 -0.60
C ILE A 354 16.72 -10.16 -0.73
N ASN A 355 17.30 -10.53 -1.86
CA ASN A 355 17.91 -11.84 -2.11
C ASN A 355 19.43 -11.66 -2.24
N PHE A 356 20.21 -12.52 -1.59
CA PHE A 356 21.67 -12.43 -1.53
C PHE A 356 22.27 -13.84 -1.38
N LYS A 357 23.61 -13.93 -1.43
CA LYS A 357 24.32 -15.21 -1.25
C LYS A 357 25.26 -15.15 -0.05
N SER A 358 25.34 -16.25 0.69
CA SER A 358 26.39 -16.46 1.66
C SER A 358 27.75 -16.75 0.98
N SER A 359 28.82 -16.76 1.74
CA SER A 359 30.18 -17.00 1.22
C SER A 359 30.38 -18.40 0.61
N ASP A 360 29.58 -19.38 1.01
CA ASP A 360 29.56 -20.73 0.45
C ASP A 360 28.64 -20.87 -0.78
N GLY A 361 28.00 -19.79 -1.21
CA GLY A 361 27.13 -19.75 -2.37
C GLY A 361 25.65 -20.08 -2.09
N THR A 362 25.27 -20.33 -0.83
CA THR A 362 23.87 -20.59 -0.46
C THR A 362 23.00 -19.37 -0.76
N ASP A 363 21.88 -19.58 -1.44
CA ASP A 363 20.89 -18.53 -1.69
C ASP A 363 20.15 -18.18 -0.39
N MET A 364 20.12 -16.91 -0.07
CA MET A 364 19.52 -16.34 1.13
C MET A 364 18.56 -15.21 0.76
N PHE A 365 17.68 -14.88 1.69
CA PHE A 365 16.74 -13.76 1.55
C PHE A 365 16.56 -13.08 2.91
N ARG A 366 15.89 -11.92 2.90
CA ARG A 366 15.42 -11.23 4.09
C ARG A 366 13.92 -11.06 4.07
N GLU A 367 13.34 -10.82 5.25
CA GLU A 367 11.92 -10.54 5.39
C GLU A 367 11.48 -9.25 4.68
N ARG A 368 10.22 -9.19 4.34
CA ARG A 368 9.55 -7.99 3.85
C ARG A 368 8.29 -7.72 4.67
N PRO A 369 8.33 -6.79 5.63
CA PRO A 369 7.21 -6.45 6.49
C PRO A 369 6.21 -5.51 5.80
N ILE A 370 5.11 -5.19 6.48
CA ILE A 370 4.13 -4.19 6.07
C ILE A 370 4.75 -2.78 6.11
N GLY A 371 5.34 -2.40 7.26
CA GLY A 371 6.12 -1.16 7.38
C GLY A 371 7.53 -1.36 6.84
N CYS A 372 7.96 -0.57 5.88
CA CYS A 372 9.31 -0.70 5.31
C CYS A 372 9.83 0.61 4.74
N GLN A 373 11.17 0.73 4.71
CA GLN A 373 11.87 1.94 4.26
C GLN A 373 11.70 2.29 2.77
N GLN A 374 11.04 1.46 2.00
CA GLN A 374 10.77 1.71 0.59
C GLN A 374 9.36 2.26 0.33
N SER A 375 8.55 2.44 1.37
CA SER A 375 7.23 3.05 1.23
C SER A 375 7.39 4.52 0.82
N ALA A 376 6.71 4.92 -0.25
CA ALA A 376 6.70 6.30 -0.74
C ALA A 376 5.54 7.10 -0.13
N MET A 377 4.45 6.42 0.21
CA MET A 377 3.29 6.97 0.93
C MET A 377 2.53 5.88 1.66
N THR A 378 1.81 6.29 2.67
CA THR A 378 0.93 5.44 3.46
C THR A 378 -0.41 6.13 3.72
N MET A 379 -1.49 5.35 3.76
CA MET A 379 -2.81 5.88 4.10
C MET A 379 -3.73 4.85 4.74
N VAL A 380 -4.65 5.36 5.56
CA VAL A 380 -5.85 4.68 6.05
C VAL A 380 -7.05 5.47 5.60
N CYS A 381 -7.93 4.88 4.80
CA CYS A 381 -9.15 5.51 4.31
C CYS A 381 -10.34 5.05 5.16
N GLN A 382 -11.15 5.99 5.63
CA GLN A 382 -12.37 5.74 6.41
C GLN A 382 -13.57 6.37 5.72
N MET A 383 -14.62 5.59 5.49
CA MET A 383 -15.87 6.00 4.86
C MET A 383 -17.02 5.81 5.85
N ARG A 384 -17.78 6.89 6.11
CA ARG A 384 -18.80 6.95 7.18
C ARG A 384 -20.14 7.42 6.63
N SER A 385 -21.12 6.51 6.55
CA SER A 385 -22.42 6.75 5.93
C SER A 385 -23.33 7.69 6.72
N TRP A 386 -23.06 7.91 8.01
CA TRP A 386 -23.88 8.78 8.88
C TRP A 386 -23.48 10.26 8.84
N LEU A 387 -22.45 10.62 8.09
CA LEU A 387 -21.99 11.99 7.91
C LEU A 387 -22.21 12.46 6.47
N PRO A 388 -22.32 13.78 6.23
CA PRO A 388 -22.31 14.32 4.86
C PRO A 388 -21.06 13.86 4.12
N ASP A 389 -21.17 13.52 2.84
CA ASP A 389 -20.08 12.88 2.09
C ASP A 389 -18.75 13.63 2.18
N ALA A 390 -18.76 14.96 2.05
CA ALA A 390 -17.55 15.78 2.17
C ALA A 390 -16.85 15.72 3.54
N VAL A 391 -17.55 15.25 4.59
CA VAL A 391 -17.05 15.11 5.97
C VAL A 391 -16.78 13.65 6.31
N GLY A 392 -17.64 12.75 5.82
CA GLY A 392 -17.60 11.32 6.15
C GLY A 392 -16.39 10.59 5.61
N GLY A 393 -15.88 10.99 4.43
CA GLY A 393 -14.69 10.44 3.84
C GLY A 393 -13.41 11.12 4.35
N VAL A 394 -12.55 10.36 5.01
CA VAL A 394 -11.25 10.84 5.51
C VAL A 394 -10.15 9.87 5.10
N THR A 395 -9.10 10.41 4.53
CA THR A 395 -7.83 9.71 4.31
C THR A 395 -6.83 10.18 5.35
N TYR A 396 -6.44 9.33 6.28
CA TYR A 396 -5.30 9.57 7.16
C TYR A 396 -4.04 9.26 6.37
N PHE A 397 -3.31 10.30 6.00
CA PHE A 397 -2.29 10.25 4.97
C PHE A 397 -0.93 10.72 5.46
N ASN A 398 0.15 10.14 4.96
CA ASN A 398 1.48 10.75 4.95
C ASN A 398 2.37 10.16 3.84
N LEU A 399 3.52 10.79 3.64
CA LEU A 399 4.57 10.38 2.71
C LEU A 399 5.69 9.70 3.47
N ASP A 400 6.37 8.74 2.84
CA ASP A 400 7.44 7.92 3.41
C ASP A 400 6.92 6.69 4.20
N ASP A 401 7.79 6.02 4.94
CA ASP A 401 7.56 4.79 5.71
C ASP A 401 6.45 4.95 6.77
N ALA A 402 5.43 4.11 6.70
CA ALA A 402 4.30 4.09 7.62
C ALA A 402 4.70 4.05 9.11
N SER A 403 5.81 3.35 9.43
CA SER A 403 6.31 3.23 10.79
C SER A 403 7.02 4.50 11.28
N MET A 404 7.45 5.39 10.36
CA MET A 404 8.22 6.59 10.66
C MET A 404 7.41 7.89 10.58
N VAL A 405 6.11 7.83 10.26
CA VAL A 405 5.26 9.01 10.05
C VAL A 405 4.08 9.05 11.01
N ALA A 406 3.53 10.26 11.26
CA ALA A 406 2.21 10.44 11.85
C ALA A 406 1.17 10.59 10.74
N TYR A 407 0.04 9.94 10.89
CA TYR A 407 -1.06 10.01 9.93
C TYR A 407 -1.86 11.31 10.08
N VAL A 408 -1.90 12.11 9.03
CA VAL A 408 -2.60 13.41 8.99
C VAL A 408 -3.99 13.24 8.38
N PRO A 409 -5.08 13.68 9.04
CA PRO A 409 -6.44 13.61 8.47
C PRO A 409 -6.59 14.54 7.26
N VAL A 410 -6.98 13.98 6.13
CA VAL A 410 -7.29 14.68 4.88
C VAL A 410 -8.73 14.37 4.50
N TYR A 411 -9.61 15.35 4.54
CA TYR A 411 -11.01 15.17 4.18
C TYR A 411 -11.21 15.10 2.66
N CYS A 412 -12.09 14.25 2.19
CA CYS A 412 -12.41 14.17 0.75
C CYS A 412 -13.12 15.42 0.21
N GLY A 413 -13.68 16.26 1.10
CA GLY A 413 -14.38 17.51 0.76
C GLY A 413 -13.48 18.75 0.64
N ILE A 414 -12.15 18.63 0.67
CA ILE A 414 -11.23 19.76 0.46
C ILE A 414 -11.12 20.13 -1.02
N ASN A 415 -10.64 21.35 -1.31
CA ASN A 415 -10.49 21.84 -2.68
C ASN A 415 -9.05 22.22 -3.07
N ARG A 416 -8.08 21.98 -2.20
CA ARG A 416 -6.65 22.09 -2.50
C ARG A 416 -5.83 21.22 -1.55
N ILE A 417 -4.67 20.81 -2.02
CA ILE A 417 -3.72 19.99 -1.26
C ILE A 417 -2.83 20.88 -0.41
N PRO A 418 -2.55 20.52 0.86
CA PRO A 418 -1.52 21.17 1.68
C PRO A 418 -0.17 21.17 0.97
N GLU A 419 0.56 22.28 1.05
CA GLU A 419 1.83 22.46 0.31
C GLU A 419 2.86 21.36 0.57
N PRO A 420 3.09 20.87 1.82
CA PRO A 420 4.05 19.81 2.06
C PRO A 420 3.75 18.49 1.34
N PHE A 421 2.50 18.23 0.93
CA PHE A 421 2.08 17.02 0.23
C PHE A 421 2.01 17.17 -1.30
N ARG A 422 2.23 18.37 -1.85
CA ARG A 422 2.17 18.61 -3.29
C ARG A 422 3.38 18.02 -4.01
N ARG A 423 3.18 17.65 -5.28
CA ARG A 423 4.21 17.06 -6.14
C ARG A 423 5.43 17.97 -6.30
N GLU A 424 5.23 19.25 -6.48
CA GLU A 424 6.29 20.23 -6.70
C GLU A 424 7.25 20.37 -5.51
N ASN A 425 6.78 20.07 -4.28
CA ASN A 425 7.59 20.11 -3.06
C ASN A 425 8.25 18.75 -2.74
N ASN A 426 7.84 17.66 -3.40
CA ASN A 426 8.32 16.30 -3.13
C ASN A 426 9.22 15.77 -4.26
N ASN A 427 10.31 16.49 -4.55
CA ASN A 427 11.31 16.08 -5.52
C ASN A 427 12.30 15.08 -4.90
N ILE A 428 12.30 13.82 -5.35
CA ILE A 428 13.20 12.77 -4.82
C ILE A 428 14.70 13.07 -5.00
N ARG A 429 15.07 14.03 -5.84
CA ARG A 429 16.46 14.37 -6.16
C ARG A 429 17.00 15.55 -5.36
N GLU A 430 16.16 16.20 -4.57
CA GLU A 430 16.53 17.44 -3.88
C GLU A 430 15.87 17.48 -2.50
N PHE A 431 16.67 17.53 -1.44
CA PHE A 431 16.19 17.65 -0.07
C PHE A 431 15.54 19.02 0.17
N SER A 432 14.36 19.01 0.79
CA SER A 432 13.67 20.23 1.21
C SER A 432 13.00 20.04 2.56
N THR A 433 13.14 21.03 3.43
CA THR A 433 12.42 21.08 4.73
C THR A 433 10.95 21.45 4.59
N GLU A 434 10.49 21.85 3.41
CA GLU A 434 9.09 22.13 3.08
C GLU A 434 8.37 20.87 2.57
N SER A 435 9.12 19.83 2.24
CA SER A 435 8.62 18.54 1.79
C SER A 435 8.26 17.65 2.97
N ALA A 436 7.03 17.15 3.01
CA ALA A 436 6.64 16.15 4.00
C ALA A 436 7.43 14.84 3.83
N PHE A 437 7.66 14.40 2.58
CA PHE A 437 8.50 13.24 2.30
C PHE A 437 9.90 13.40 2.91
N TRP A 438 10.59 14.50 2.62
CA TRP A 438 11.96 14.68 3.07
C TRP A 438 12.07 14.91 4.57
N MET A 439 11.11 15.58 5.20
CA MET A 439 11.11 15.73 6.66
C MET A 439 10.89 14.39 7.38
N ASN A 440 9.97 13.57 6.87
CA ASN A 440 9.75 12.21 7.38
C ASN A 440 11.00 11.34 7.17
N ASN A 441 11.53 11.31 5.96
CA ASN A 441 12.70 10.52 5.58
C ASN A 441 13.96 10.93 6.34
N PHE A 442 14.13 12.23 6.64
CA PHE A 442 15.22 12.73 7.46
C PHE A 442 15.17 12.17 8.88
N VAL A 443 13.99 12.17 9.51
CA VAL A 443 13.78 11.54 10.83
C VAL A 443 13.99 10.03 10.74
N ALA A 444 13.41 9.38 9.74
CA ALA A 444 13.53 7.94 9.53
C ALA A 444 14.99 7.48 9.42
N ASN A 445 15.80 8.18 8.62
CA ASN A 445 17.23 7.85 8.45
C ASN A 445 18.06 8.05 9.73
N MET A 446 17.61 8.85 10.69
CA MET A 446 18.22 8.90 12.02
C MET A 446 17.83 7.71 12.88
N VAL A 447 16.55 7.28 12.80
CA VAL A 447 15.99 6.20 13.62
C VAL A 447 16.45 4.83 13.15
N TYR A 448 16.45 4.55 11.85
CA TYR A 448 16.78 3.23 11.28
C TYR A 448 18.05 2.59 11.85
N PRO A 449 19.21 3.25 11.89
CA PRO A 449 20.45 2.66 12.38
C PRO A 449 20.53 2.56 13.91
N ARG A 450 19.65 3.23 14.65
CA ARG A 450 19.62 3.27 16.12
C ARG A 450 18.21 3.04 16.68
N TYR A 451 17.48 2.12 16.07
CA TYR A 451 16.06 1.93 16.23
C TYR A 451 15.63 1.85 17.71
N SER A 452 16.13 0.88 18.47
CA SER A 452 15.71 0.69 19.87
C SER A 452 16.03 1.86 20.79
N ALA A 453 17.01 2.73 20.42
CA ALA A 453 17.36 3.91 21.18
C ALA A 453 16.48 5.13 20.86
N MET A 454 15.93 5.21 19.64
CA MET A 454 15.27 6.42 19.13
C MET A 454 13.76 6.24 18.87
N ILE A 455 13.30 4.99 18.66
CA ILE A 455 11.91 4.74 18.26
C ILE A 455 10.89 5.23 19.31
N GLY A 456 11.25 5.22 20.60
CA GLY A 456 10.39 5.74 21.66
C GLY A 456 10.02 7.19 21.50
N ASP A 457 11.01 8.06 21.18
CA ASP A 457 10.77 9.49 20.95
C ASP A 457 9.89 9.72 19.72
N LEU A 458 10.06 8.91 18.68
CA LEU A 458 9.23 8.98 17.48
C LEU A 458 7.79 8.55 17.78
N ARG A 459 7.60 7.43 18.51
CA ARG A 459 6.26 6.95 18.90
C ARG A 459 5.51 7.95 19.76
N GLU A 460 6.21 8.64 20.69
CA GLU A 460 5.63 9.74 21.48
C GLU A 460 5.14 10.87 20.57
N ALA A 461 5.94 11.28 19.57
CA ALA A 461 5.57 12.32 18.64
C ALA A 461 4.39 11.94 17.74
N GLN A 462 4.31 10.67 17.31
CA GLN A 462 3.18 10.13 16.56
C GLN A 462 1.91 10.17 17.39
N SER A 463 1.95 9.62 18.61
CA SER A 463 0.78 9.55 19.49
C SER A 463 0.27 10.95 19.84
N GLU A 464 1.16 11.89 20.17
CA GLU A 464 0.79 13.29 20.46
C GLU A 464 -0.04 13.92 19.34
N LEU A 465 0.37 13.76 18.10
CA LEU A 465 -0.35 14.31 16.94
C LEU A 465 -1.64 13.56 16.64
N GLU A 466 -1.57 12.23 16.58
CA GLU A 466 -2.70 11.41 16.17
C GLU A 466 -3.83 11.42 17.22
N ASP A 467 -3.50 11.51 18.51
CA ASP A 467 -4.49 11.68 19.58
C ASP A 467 -5.12 13.06 19.52
N PHE A 468 -4.33 14.12 19.29
CA PHE A 468 -4.85 15.46 19.06
C PHE A 468 -5.80 15.50 17.86
N TYR A 469 -5.43 14.90 16.73
CA TYR A 469 -6.29 14.86 15.54
C TYR A 469 -7.60 14.12 15.80
N ALA A 470 -7.56 12.97 16.46
CA ALA A 470 -8.74 12.19 16.78
C ALA A 470 -9.71 12.93 17.69
N GLU A 471 -9.21 13.75 18.61
CA GLU A 471 -10.05 14.57 19.48
C GLU A 471 -10.62 15.80 18.77
N ASP A 472 -9.78 16.55 18.03
CA ASP A 472 -10.21 17.76 17.32
C ASP A 472 -11.20 17.46 16.19
N GLN A 473 -11.06 16.28 15.50
CA GLN A 473 -11.97 15.85 14.44
C GLN A 473 -13.43 15.82 14.88
N LYS A 474 -13.74 15.43 16.11
CA LYS A 474 -15.13 15.40 16.63
C LYS A 474 -15.79 16.78 16.54
N ALA A 475 -15.10 17.82 17.01
CA ALA A 475 -15.60 19.20 16.95
C ALA A 475 -15.61 19.75 15.51
N VAL A 476 -14.62 19.37 14.70
CA VAL A 476 -14.55 19.78 13.28
C VAL A 476 -15.73 19.20 12.50
N GLU A 477 -16.04 17.93 12.67
CA GLU A 477 -17.10 17.24 11.94
C GLU A 477 -18.50 17.73 12.36
N GLU A 478 -18.72 17.94 13.64
CA GLU A 478 -19.97 18.54 14.14
C GLU A 478 -20.19 19.93 13.52
N LYS A 479 -19.17 20.77 13.53
CA LYS A 479 -19.24 22.12 12.97
C LYS A 479 -19.40 22.10 11.45
N ALA A 480 -18.64 21.27 10.73
CA ALA A 480 -18.72 21.12 9.29
C ALA A 480 -20.09 20.60 8.83
N GLY A 481 -20.73 19.72 9.61
CA GLY A 481 -22.06 19.20 9.34
C GLY A 481 -23.15 20.29 9.26
N GLN A 482 -22.96 21.41 9.96
CA GLN A 482 -23.93 22.53 10.03
C GLN A 482 -23.68 23.61 8.95
N MET A 483 -22.58 23.54 8.20
CA MET A 483 -22.18 24.53 7.20
C MET A 483 -22.82 24.28 5.84
N THR A 484 -22.96 25.34 5.05
CA THR A 484 -23.26 25.23 3.62
C THR A 484 -22.13 24.51 2.89
N PRO A 485 -22.36 23.91 1.71
CA PRO A 485 -21.30 23.17 0.99
C PRO A 485 -20.03 24.00 0.76
N SER A 486 -20.15 25.27 0.38
CA SER A 486 -19.00 26.15 0.13
C SER A 486 -18.22 26.48 1.39
N GLU A 487 -18.92 26.83 2.49
CA GLU A 487 -18.28 27.09 3.80
C GLU A 487 -17.61 25.85 4.34
N ARG A 488 -18.25 24.69 4.22
CA ARG A 488 -17.72 23.38 4.61
C ARG A 488 -16.41 23.06 3.92
N THR A 489 -16.36 23.17 2.59
CA THR A 489 -15.15 22.94 1.80
C THR A 489 -14.01 23.87 2.24
N ALA A 490 -14.27 25.16 2.39
CA ALA A 490 -13.26 26.11 2.85
C ALA A 490 -12.74 25.78 4.27
N TYR A 491 -13.67 25.43 5.16
CA TYR A 491 -13.34 25.06 6.54
C TYR A 491 -12.52 23.77 6.65
N LEU A 492 -12.93 22.70 5.95
CA LEU A 492 -12.23 21.43 5.95
C LEU A 492 -10.84 21.57 5.30
N THR A 493 -10.71 22.38 4.25
CA THR A 493 -9.42 22.68 3.61
C THR A 493 -8.48 23.36 4.60
N ALA A 494 -8.94 24.42 5.29
CA ALA A 494 -8.12 25.12 6.29
C ALA A 494 -7.74 24.21 7.48
N LYS A 495 -8.62 23.29 7.89
CA LYS A 495 -8.33 22.32 8.96
C LYS A 495 -7.27 21.30 8.53
N THR A 496 -7.39 20.73 7.32
CA THR A 496 -6.40 19.81 6.76
C THR A 496 -5.01 20.46 6.62
N GLU A 497 -4.98 21.72 6.15
CA GLU A 497 -3.73 22.50 6.11
C GLU A 497 -3.14 22.72 7.51
N GLY A 498 -3.98 23.08 8.48
CA GLY A 498 -3.56 23.28 9.88
C GLY A 498 -2.98 22.00 10.51
N TYR A 499 -3.58 20.83 10.27
CA TYR A 499 -3.07 19.54 10.73
C TYR A 499 -1.71 19.21 10.08
N THR A 500 -1.57 19.46 8.78
CA THR A 500 -0.31 19.26 8.06
C THR A 500 0.81 20.16 8.60
N ASP A 501 0.52 21.44 8.84
CA ASP A 501 1.46 22.38 9.44
C ASP A 501 1.91 21.97 10.85
N GLN A 502 1.02 21.44 11.66
CA GLN A 502 1.34 20.93 13.00
C GLN A 502 2.27 19.71 12.90
N MET A 503 2.00 18.79 11.97
CA MET A 503 2.87 17.64 11.71
C MET A 503 4.27 18.10 11.31
N MET A 504 4.40 19.01 10.33
CA MET A 504 5.70 19.52 9.87
C MET A 504 6.50 20.18 11.00
N LYS A 505 5.85 21.01 11.82
CA LYS A 505 6.46 21.64 12.99
C LYS A 505 6.90 20.61 14.04
N ARG A 506 6.09 19.58 14.26
CA ARG A 506 6.42 18.53 15.23
C ARG A 506 7.59 17.67 14.77
N TRP A 507 7.66 17.37 13.47
CA TRP A 507 8.77 16.60 12.88
C TRP A 507 10.07 17.38 12.85
N ASP A 508 10.05 18.67 12.55
CA ASP A 508 11.23 19.55 12.69
C ASP A 508 11.76 19.56 14.13
N LYS A 509 10.86 19.70 15.12
CA LYS A 509 11.20 19.63 16.54
C LYS A 509 11.77 18.26 16.93
N LEU A 510 11.18 17.16 16.44
CA LEU A 510 11.64 15.80 16.67
C LEU A 510 13.05 15.59 16.10
N ALA A 511 13.30 16.00 14.85
CA ALA A 511 14.60 15.88 14.21
C ALA A 511 15.70 16.56 15.03
N LYS A 512 15.44 17.80 15.48
CA LYS A 512 16.36 18.57 16.34
C LYS A 512 16.59 17.88 17.70
N LEU A 513 15.54 17.34 18.30
CA LEU A 513 15.64 16.58 19.56
C LEU A 513 16.54 15.34 19.37
N LEU A 514 16.28 14.53 18.34
CA LEU A 514 17.03 13.30 18.09
C LEU A 514 18.52 13.55 17.89
N ILE A 515 18.90 14.62 17.16
CA ILE A 515 20.30 15.00 16.98
C ILE A 515 20.94 15.36 18.31
N VAL A 516 20.29 16.19 19.13
CA VAL A 516 20.86 16.66 20.41
C VAL A 516 20.86 15.58 21.47
N LYS A 517 19.74 14.86 21.63
CA LYS A 517 19.57 13.81 22.64
C LYS A 517 20.54 12.65 22.44
N HIS A 518 20.85 12.30 21.19
CA HIS A 518 21.65 11.14 20.82
C HIS A 518 23.04 11.52 20.26
N ASN A 519 23.51 12.75 20.51
CA ASN A 519 24.84 13.18 20.09
C ASN A 519 25.94 12.25 20.63
N ASP A 520 26.99 12.01 19.82
CA ASP A 520 28.11 11.10 20.16
C ASP A 520 27.68 9.67 20.55
N GLN A 521 26.48 9.23 20.11
CA GLN A 521 25.90 7.91 20.37
C GLN A 521 25.62 7.57 21.84
N ILE A 522 25.57 8.56 22.70
CA ILE A 522 25.06 8.47 24.07
C ILE A 522 23.69 9.15 24.16
N MET A 523 22.92 8.85 25.22
CA MET A 523 21.64 9.53 25.46
C MET A 523 21.77 10.61 26.52
N GLN A 524 21.29 11.81 26.20
CA GLN A 524 21.06 12.90 27.16
C GLN A 524 19.63 12.82 27.69
N PRO A 525 19.35 13.16 28.96
CA PRO A 525 18.00 13.35 29.45
C PRO A 525 17.23 14.36 28.61
N SER A 526 15.93 14.17 28.45
CA SER A 526 15.06 15.11 27.76
C SER A 526 13.74 15.29 28.49
N GLU A 527 13.20 16.53 28.45
CA GLU A 527 11.90 16.89 29.00
C GLU A 527 11.15 17.72 27.97
N ASN A 528 9.86 17.45 27.79
CA ASN A 528 9.00 18.17 26.83
C ASN A 528 9.61 18.28 25.41
N GLY A 529 10.27 17.22 24.96
CA GLY A 529 10.90 17.17 23.63
C GLY A 529 12.16 18.02 23.46
N VAL A 530 12.83 18.40 24.57
CA VAL A 530 14.11 19.14 24.58
C VAL A 530 15.12 18.41 25.47
N ALA A 531 16.36 18.26 25.00
CA ALA A 531 17.41 17.71 25.85
C ALA A 531 17.73 18.67 27.00
N VAL A 532 17.83 18.13 28.23
CA VAL A 532 18.10 18.90 29.46
C VAL A 532 19.42 18.45 30.11
N PRO A 533 20.05 19.29 30.94
CA PRO A 533 21.22 18.88 31.71
C PRO A 533 20.93 17.68 32.61
N GLY A 534 21.83 16.71 32.65
CA GLY A 534 21.69 15.53 33.49
C GLY A 534 22.71 14.43 33.18
N LYS A 535 22.58 13.30 33.85
CA LYS A 535 23.49 12.16 33.64
C LYS A 535 23.23 11.53 32.27
N ARG A 536 24.26 11.53 31.43
CA ARG A 536 24.25 10.82 30.14
C ARG A 536 24.29 9.32 30.36
N THR A 537 23.62 8.57 29.50
CA THR A 537 23.56 7.11 29.52
C THR A 537 23.97 6.54 28.16
N SER A 538 24.42 5.28 28.16
CA SER A 538 24.68 4.54 26.91
C SER A 538 23.58 3.48 26.78
N PRO A 539 22.82 3.47 25.68
CA PRO A 539 21.87 2.39 25.41
C PRO A 539 22.59 1.04 25.31
N ALA A 540 21.96 -0.02 25.79
CA ALA A 540 22.50 -1.37 25.69
C ALA A 540 22.40 -1.89 24.25
N TYR A 541 23.35 -2.72 23.83
CA TYR A 541 23.26 -3.47 22.59
C TYR A 541 22.22 -4.59 22.70
N ALA A 542 21.63 -4.95 21.56
CA ALA A 542 20.74 -6.10 21.47
C ALA A 542 21.47 -7.41 21.80
N PRO A 543 20.86 -8.32 22.60
CA PRO A 543 21.50 -9.57 23.05
C PRO A 543 22.04 -10.42 21.90
N ALA A 544 21.27 -10.65 20.85
CA ALA A 544 21.67 -11.45 19.69
C ALA A 544 22.92 -10.90 19.00
N PHE A 545 23.07 -9.57 18.92
CA PHE A 545 24.27 -8.95 18.40
C PHE A 545 25.49 -9.19 19.30
N VAL A 546 25.33 -9.05 20.63
CA VAL A 546 26.42 -9.29 21.60
C VAL A 546 26.88 -10.76 21.55
N ASP A 547 25.94 -11.71 21.48
CA ASP A 547 26.22 -13.13 21.38
C ASP A 547 26.97 -13.47 20.08
N ALA A 548 26.56 -12.90 18.95
CA ALA A 548 27.25 -13.05 17.67
C ALA A 548 28.67 -12.48 17.69
N VAL A 549 28.88 -11.28 18.30
CA VAL A 549 30.22 -10.71 18.50
C VAL A 549 31.09 -11.64 19.33
N LYS A 550 30.57 -12.19 20.43
CA LYS A 550 31.31 -13.15 21.28
C LYS A 550 31.66 -14.43 20.50
N ALA A 551 30.71 -14.98 19.76
CA ALA A 551 30.90 -16.20 18.98
C ALA A 551 32.00 -16.00 17.91
N GLN A 552 32.01 -14.85 17.22
CA GLN A 552 32.97 -14.53 16.17
C GLN A 552 34.37 -14.17 16.69
N THR A 553 34.46 -13.50 17.86
CA THR A 553 35.72 -12.92 18.35
C THR A 553 36.36 -13.74 19.49
N GLY A 554 35.69 -14.79 19.98
CA GLY A 554 36.12 -15.58 21.14
C GLY A 554 36.28 -14.70 22.38
N ASN A 555 37.38 -14.86 23.08
CA ASN A 555 37.65 -14.13 24.33
C ASN A 555 38.19 -12.72 24.14
N ARG A 556 38.31 -12.21 22.91
CA ARG A 556 38.94 -10.90 22.63
C ARG A 556 38.32 -9.74 23.43
N TYR A 557 37.02 -9.76 23.64
CA TYR A 557 36.27 -8.72 24.33
C TYR A 557 35.72 -9.16 25.68
N VAL A 558 36.09 -10.34 26.16
CA VAL A 558 35.74 -10.81 27.51
C VAL A 558 36.66 -10.13 28.53
N LYS A 559 36.08 -9.59 29.60
CA LYS A 559 36.86 -8.96 30.66
C LYS A 559 37.70 -10.04 31.39
N PRO A 560 38.96 -9.74 31.74
CA PRO A 560 39.78 -10.67 32.52
C PRO A 560 39.11 -11.06 33.83
N GLY A 561 39.13 -12.38 34.14
CA GLY A 561 38.57 -12.91 35.38
C GLY A 561 37.08 -13.27 35.32
N GLN A 562 36.47 -13.26 34.14
CA GLN A 562 35.10 -13.73 33.90
C GLN A 562 35.09 -15.03 33.08
#